data_879e9027342067082d3c60e6e444867c
#
_entry.id   879e9027342067082d3c60e6e444867c
#
_cell.length_a   1.000
_cell.length_b   1.000
_cell.length_c   1.000
_cell.angle_alpha   90.00
_cell.angle_beta   90.00
_cell.angle_gamma   90.00
#
_symmetry.space_group_name_H-M   'P 1'
#
loop_
_entity.id
_entity.type
_entity.pdbx_description
1 polymer ?
#
loop_
_entity_poly.entity_id
_entity_poly.type
_entity_poly.pdbx_seq_one_letter_code
_entity_poly.pdbx_strand_id
1 'polypeptide(L)'
;HAEKYHIDPLLMAALIRQESSYRSQAVSSSGAVGLTQVLPRYWQTTCGDQLFDENINIHCGSYILGQYYQSAQNWKKALAYYNVGPTGYTSSWKNKRQGKKYAKSVKQHQKDLKQVL
;
A
#
# COMPACT_ATOMS: atom_id res chain seq x y z
N HIS A 1 6.65 9.07 -8.54
CA HIS A 1 6.35 7.65 -8.78
C HIS A 1 4.85 7.39 -8.84
N ALA A 2 4.08 8.01 -7.95
CA ALA A 2 2.63 7.82 -7.91
C ALA A 2 1.97 8.26 -9.21
N GLU A 3 2.43 9.35 -9.81
CA GLU A 3 1.85 9.87 -11.03
C GLU A 3 1.97 8.91 -12.20
N LYS A 4 3.04 8.12 -12.25
CA LYS A 4 3.27 7.14 -13.30
C LYS A 4 2.12 6.13 -13.41
N TYR A 5 1.48 5.81 -12.28
CA TYR A 5 0.39 4.85 -12.22
C TYR A 5 -0.97 5.52 -12.02
N HIS A 6 -1.04 6.84 -12.22
CA HIS A 6 -2.26 7.64 -12.07
C HIS A 6 -2.85 7.57 -10.65
N ILE A 7 -1.98 7.47 -9.65
CA ILE A 7 -2.39 7.44 -8.25
C ILE A 7 -2.25 8.85 -7.69
N ASP A 8 -3.26 9.31 -6.97
CA ASP A 8 -3.20 10.59 -6.25
C ASP A 8 -1.99 10.58 -5.30
N PRO A 9 -1.04 11.52 -5.42
CA PRO A 9 0.11 11.56 -4.51
C PRO A 9 -0.26 11.62 -3.04
N LEU A 10 -1.40 12.25 -2.69
CA LEU A 10 -1.87 12.28 -1.31
C LEU A 10 -2.35 10.91 -0.85
N LEU A 11 -2.88 10.09 -1.75
CA LEU A 11 -3.25 8.72 -1.41
C LEU A 11 -1.99 7.91 -1.10
N MET A 12 -0.92 8.06 -1.89
CA MET A 12 0.35 7.38 -1.60
C MET A 12 0.95 7.85 -0.29
N ALA A 13 0.91 9.15 -0.01
CA ALA A 13 1.39 9.66 1.27
C ALA A 13 0.59 9.08 2.44
N ALA A 14 -0.71 8.95 2.28
CA ALA A 14 -1.59 8.38 3.29
C ALA A 14 -1.29 6.90 3.52
N LEU A 15 -1.03 6.16 2.45
CA LEU A 15 -0.65 4.75 2.54
C LEU A 15 0.69 4.60 3.27
N ILE A 16 1.66 5.43 2.96
CA ILE A 16 2.97 5.43 3.62
C ILE A 16 2.80 5.72 5.11
N ARG A 17 1.95 6.68 5.47
CA ARG A 17 1.66 6.97 6.88
C ARG A 17 1.09 5.74 7.58
N GLN A 18 0.12 5.08 6.95
CA GLN A 18 -0.52 3.89 7.52
C GLN A 18 0.48 2.74 7.69
N GLU A 19 1.34 2.54 6.69
CA GLU A 19 2.22 1.36 6.67
C GLU A 19 3.45 1.53 7.56
N SER A 20 4.08 2.70 7.55
CA SER A 20 5.39 2.86 8.20
C SER A 20 5.51 4.10 9.08
N SER A 21 4.52 4.98 9.09
CA SER A 21 4.62 6.30 9.72
C SER A 21 5.83 7.07 9.19
N TYR A 22 6.08 6.96 7.88
CA TYR A 22 7.18 7.61 7.16
C TYR A 22 8.58 7.13 7.57
N ARG A 23 8.69 5.92 8.15
CA ARG A 23 10.00 5.36 8.53
C ARG A 23 10.52 4.46 7.42
N SER A 24 11.58 4.92 6.74
CA SER A 24 12.13 4.23 5.57
C SER A 24 12.77 2.88 5.90
N GLN A 25 13.13 2.65 7.16
CA GLN A 25 13.78 1.41 7.60
C GLN A 25 12.83 0.48 8.35
N ALA A 26 11.52 0.74 8.30
CA ALA A 26 10.53 -0.08 9.01
C ALA A 26 10.49 -1.50 8.46
N VAL A 27 10.45 -2.48 9.38
CA VAL A 27 10.27 -3.89 9.04
C VAL A 27 9.21 -4.46 9.96
N SER A 28 8.15 -5.05 9.37
CA SER A 28 7.08 -5.65 10.16
C SER A 28 7.46 -7.05 10.63
N SER A 29 6.66 -7.60 11.55
CA SER A 29 6.83 -8.98 12.02
C SER A 29 6.67 -9.99 10.88
N SER A 30 5.95 -9.64 9.82
CA SER A 30 5.77 -10.49 8.63
C SER A 30 6.88 -10.34 7.61
N GLY A 31 7.84 -9.43 7.85
CA GLY A 31 8.93 -9.18 6.92
C GLY A 31 8.63 -8.10 5.86
N ALA A 32 7.55 -7.35 6.00
CA ALA A 32 7.26 -6.22 5.10
C ALA A 32 8.27 -5.10 5.35
N VAL A 33 8.75 -4.48 4.28
CA VAL A 33 9.92 -3.60 4.29
C VAL A 33 9.60 -2.20 3.80
N GLY A 34 10.10 -1.21 4.53
CA GLY A 34 10.21 0.17 4.06
C GLY A 34 8.93 0.98 4.14
N LEU A 35 8.94 2.12 3.45
CA LEU A 35 7.86 3.12 3.52
C LEU A 35 6.49 2.56 3.19
N THR A 36 6.38 1.72 2.16
CA THR A 36 5.11 1.15 1.72
C THR A 36 4.89 -0.28 2.19
N GLN A 37 5.82 -0.83 2.99
CA GLN A 37 5.73 -2.17 3.58
C GLN A 37 5.51 -3.26 2.54
N VAL A 38 6.47 -3.38 1.62
CA VAL A 38 6.46 -4.41 0.58
C VAL A 38 7.02 -5.71 1.15
N LEU A 39 6.38 -6.83 0.81
CA LEU A 39 6.87 -8.16 1.19
C LEU A 39 7.85 -8.67 0.12
N PRO A 40 9.16 -8.74 0.42
CA PRO A 40 10.14 -9.14 -0.59
C PRO A 40 9.88 -10.52 -1.18
N ARG A 41 9.38 -11.47 -0.39
CA ARG A 41 9.13 -12.83 -0.87
C ARG A 41 8.14 -12.88 -2.03
N TYR A 42 7.27 -11.88 -2.15
CA TYR A 42 6.30 -11.83 -3.26
C TYR A 42 6.72 -10.86 -4.36
N TRP A 43 7.48 -9.82 -4.03
CA TRP A 43 7.70 -8.71 -4.95
C TRP A 43 9.16 -8.49 -5.33
N GLN A 44 10.11 -9.20 -4.71
CA GLN A 44 11.53 -9.02 -5.00
C GLN A 44 11.86 -9.28 -6.47
N THR A 45 11.22 -10.27 -7.09
CA THR A 45 11.44 -10.57 -8.49
C THR A 45 11.02 -9.42 -9.40
N THR A 46 9.92 -8.72 -9.04
CA THR A 46 9.39 -7.61 -9.81
C THR A 46 10.11 -6.30 -9.51
N CYS A 47 10.38 -6.03 -8.23
CA CYS A 47 10.85 -4.73 -7.76
C CYS A 47 12.34 -4.70 -7.43
N GLY A 48 13.02 -5.85 -7.42
CA GLY A 48 14.41 -5.94 -7.04
C GLY A 48 14.61 -6.07 -5.53
N ASP A 49 15.88 -6.12 -5.11
CA ASP A 49 16.24 -6.40 -3.72
C ASP A 49 16.60 -5.14 -2.91
N GLN A 50 16.53 -3.95 -3.51
CA GLN A 50 16.89 -2.69 -2.86
C GLN A 50 15.66 -2.01 -2.24
N LEU A 51 14.84 -2.77 -1.52
CA LEU A 51 13.54 -2.30 -1.03
C LEU A 51 13.62 -1.35 0.17
N PHE A 52 14.81 -1.16 0.76
CA PHE A 52 15.02 -0.11 1.76
C PHE A 52 15.31 1.26 1.12
N ASP A 53 15.66 1.31 -0.17
CA ASP A 53 15.78 2.57 -0.89
C ASP A 53 14.40 3.19 -1.02
N GLU A 54 14.27 4.46 -0.60
CA GLU A 54 12.97 5.13 -0.54
C GLU A 54 12.30 5.21 -1.91
N ASN A 55 13.05 5.62 -2.94
CA ASN A 55 12.48 5.77 -4.27
C ASN A 55 12.05 4.43 -4.86
N ILE A 56 12.88 3.42 -4.71
CA ILE A 56 12.56 2.07 -5.18
C ILE A 56 11.35 1.51 -4.45
N ASN A 57 11.29 1.71 -3.14
CA ASN A 57 10.19 1.22 -2.32
C ASN A 57 8.86 1.87 -2.69
N ILE A 58 8.84 3.21 -2.82
CA ILE A 58 7.62 3.94 -3.20
C ILE A 58 7.19 3.54 -4.61
N HIS A 59 8.13 3.39 -5.54
CA HIS A 59 7.83 2.95 -6.89
C HIS A 59 7.18 1.56 -6.86
N CYS A 60 7.74 0.65 -6.08
CA CYS A 60 7.21 -0.70 -5.94
C CYS A 60 5.80 -0.70 -5.33
N GLY A 61 5.60 0.05 -4.24
CA GLY A 61 4.29 0.17 -3.61
C GLY A 61 3.25 0.76 -4.55
N SER A 62 3.63 1.77 -5.32
CA SER A 62 2.74 2.38 -6.33
C SER A 62 2.37 1.37 -7.40
N TYR A 63 3.33 0.60 -7.88
CA TYR A 63 3.09 -0.46 -8.86
C TYR A 63 2.07 -1.48 -8.32
N ILE A 64 2.30 -1.95 -7.10
CA ILE A 64 1.43 -2.95 -6.46
C ILE A 64 0.00 -2.41 -6.33
N LEU A 65 -0.15 -1.22 -5.78
CA LEU A 65 -1.47 -0.61 -5.61
C LEU A 65 -2.15 -0.39 -6.95
N GLY A 66 -1.39 0.06 -7.96
CA GLY A 66 -1.91 0.25 -9.31
C GLY A 66 -2.42 -1.04 -9.93
N GLN A 67 -1.70 -2.14 -9.73
CA GLN A 67 -2.13 -3.46 -10.20
C GLN A 67 -3.43 -3.89 -9.53
N TYR A 68 -3.55 -3.67 -8.23
CA TYR A 68 -4.76 -4.00 -7.50
C TYR A 68 -5.94 -3.11 -7.95
N TYR A 69 -5.68 -1.85 -8.26
CA TYR A 69 -6.73 -0.98 -8.77
C TYR A 69 -7.24 -1.47 -10.13
N GLN A 70 -6.36 -1.92 -11.02
CA GLN A 70 -6.76 -2.45 -12.31
C GLN A 70 -7.70 -3.65 -12.17
N SER A 71 -7.41 -4.49 -11.19
CA SER A 71 -8.23 -5.66 -10.90
C SER A 71 -9.55 -5.29 -10.24
N ALA A 72 -9.51 -4.40 -9.25
CA ALA A 72 -10.67 -4.06 -8.42
C ALA A 72 -11.56 -2.97 -9.00
N GLN A 73 -11.00 -2.05 -9.80
CA GLN A 73 -11.67 -0.87 -10.36
C GLN A 73 -12.29 0.03 -9.30
N ASN A 74 -11.75 -0.01 -8.07
CA ASN A 74 -12.25 0.73 -6.93
C ASN A 74 -11.09 0.94 -5.97
N TRP A 75 -10.81 2.19 -5.58
CA TRP A 75 -9.64 2.48 -4.74
C TRP A 75 -9.75 1.88 -3.34
N LYS A 76 -10.93 1.89 -2.73
CA LYS A 76 -11.11 1.30 -1.40
C LYS A 76 -10.83 -0.21 -1.43
N LYS A 77 -11.31 -0.88 -2.46
CA LYS A 77 -11.08 -2.32 -2.64
C LYS A 77 -9.62 -2.61 -2.94
N ALA A 78 -8.98 -1.76 -3.77
CA ALA A 78 -7.54 -1.89 -4.06
C ALA A 78 -6.72 -1.74 -2.78
N LEU A 79 -7.05 -0.79 -1.92
CA LEU A 79 -6.38 -0.62 -0.63
C LEU A 79 -6.59 -1.82 0.28
N ALA A 80 -7.80 -2.38 0.29
CA ALA A 80 -8.06 -3.60 1.05
C ALA A 80 -7.20 -4.76 0.54
N TYR A 81 -7.08 -4.89 -0.78
CA TYR A 81 -6.20 -5.90 -1.39
C TYR A 81 -4.74 -5.67 -1.00
N TYR A 82 -4.32 -4.42 -0.92
CA TYR A 82 -2.96 -4.09 -0.50
C TYR A 82 -2.66 -4.64 0.89
N ASN A 83 -3.63 -4.57 1.77
CA ASN A 83 -3.47 -5.01 3.16
C ASN A 83 -3.57 -6.53 3.32
N VAL A 84 -4.60 -7.16 2.77
CA VAL A 84 -4.89 -8.58 3.03
C VAL A 84 -4.73 -9.49 1.82
N GLY A 85 -4.43 -8.92 0.65
CA GLY A 85 -4.34 -9.65 -0.60
C GLY A 85 -5.71 -9.95 -1.21
N PRO A 86 -5.77 -10.12 -2.56
CA PRO A 86 -7.05 -10.44 -3.21
C PRO A 86 -7.64 -11.77 -2.73
N THR A 87 -6.80 -12.78 -2.58
CA THR A 87 -7.25 -14.11 -2.13
C THR A 87 -7.75 -14.04 -0.69
N GLY A 88 -7.01 -13.35 0.19
CA GLY A 88 -7.44 -13.16 1.57
C GLY A 88 -8.76 -12.43 1.67
N TYR A 89 -8.94 -11.39 0.84
CA TYR A 89 -10.16 -10.59 0.83
C TYR A 89 -11.39 -11.43 0.43
N THR A 90 -11.23 -12.33 -0.54
CA THR A 90 -12.36 -13.11 -1.07
C THR A 90 -12.62 -14.40 -0.30
N SER A 91 -11.58 -15.00 0.33
CA SER A 91 -11.69 -16.31 0.96
C SER A 91 -11.97 -16.27 2.47
N SER A 92 -11.79 -15.10 3.10
CA SER A 92 -11.94 -14.98 4.56
C SER A 92 -12.77 -13.75 4.90
N TRP A 93 -13.92 -14.00 5.54
CA TRP A 93 -14.77 -12.92 6.01
C TRP A 93 -14.05 -11.99 6.98
N LYS A 94 -13.20 -12.54 7.83
CA LYS A 94 -12.39 -11.78 8.80
C LYS A 94 -11.39 -10.88 8.08
N ASN A 95 -10.71 -11.42 7.06
CA ASN A 95 -9.75 -10.64 6.27
C ASN A 95 -10.44 -9.55 5.45
N LYS A 96 -11.62 -9.84 4.91
CA LYS A 96 -12.39 -8.84 4.17
C LYS A 96 -12.71 -7.65 5.08
N ARG A 97 -13.14 -7.91 6.29
CA ARG A 97 -13.45 -6.89 7.29
C ARG A 97 -12.20 -6.08 7.64
N GLN A 98 -11.07 -6.75 7.86
CA GLN A 98 -9.80 -6.10 8.15
C GLN A 98 -9.36 -5.20 7.01
N GLY A 99 -9.45 -5.67 5.77
CA GLY A 99 -9.08 -4.90 4.59
C GLY A 99 -9.92 -3.65 4.43
N LYS A 100 -11.23 -3.75 4.65
CA LYS A 100 -12.13 -2.59 4.60
C LYS A 100 -11.79 -1.57 5.67
N LYS A 101 -11.44 -2.02 6.87
CA LYS A 101 -11.03 -1.14 7.97
C LYS A 101 -9.74 -0.42 7.64
N TYR A 102 -8.77 -1.14 7.06
CA TYR A 102 -7.51 -0.57 6.60
C TYR A 102 -7.75 0.51 5.55
N ALA A 103 -8.58 0.20 4.54
CA ALA A 103 -8.88 1.15 3.47
C ALA A 103 -9.50 2.43 4.03
N LYS A 104 -10.39 2.31 4.99
CA LYS A 104 -11.01 3.45 5.66
C LYS A 104 -9.97 4.30 6.38
N SER A 105 -9.00 3.68 7.07
CA SER A 105 -7.92 4.40 7.74
C SER A 105 -7.05 5.17 6.77
N VAL A 106 -6.66 4.55 5.65
CA VAL A 106 -5.85 5.21 4.63
C VAL A 106 -6.60 6.40 4.04
N LYS A 107 -7.86 6.23 3.72
CA LYS A 107 -8.69 7.33 3.17
C LYS A 107 -8.83 8.47 4.17
N GLN A 108 -8.90 8.16 5.46
CA GLN A 108 -8.95 9.18 6.50
C GLN A 108 -7.62 9.96 6.57
N HIS A 109 -6.49 9.26 6.49
CA HIS A 109 -5.18 9.92 6.42
C HIS A 109 -5.08 10.84 5.20
N GLN A 110 -5.59 10.39 4.05
CA GLN A 110 -5.60 11.21 2.85
C GLN A 110 -6.41 12.49 3.05
N LYS A 111 -7.57 12.36 3.67
CA LYS A 111 -8.43 13.50 3.99
C LYS A 111 -7.74 14.48 4.93
N ASP A 112 -7.06 13.95 5.96
CA ASP A 112 -6.32 14.77 6.92
C ASP A 112 -5.20 15.55 6.22
N LEU A 113 -4.47 14.91 5.32
CA LEU A 113 -3.39 15.55 4.55
C LEU A 113 -3.91 16.67 3.65
N LYS A 114 -5.08 16.48 3.05
CA LYS A 114 -5.69 17.53 2.21
C LYS A 114 -6.01 18.78 3.01
N GLN A 115 -6.35 18.64 4.29
CA GLN A 115 -6.71 19.78 5.13
C GLN A 115 -5.50 20.62 5.54
N VAL A 116 -4.29 20.06 5.55
CA VAL A 116 -3.08 20.78 5.94
C VAL A 116 -2.27 21.27 4.75
N LEU A 117 -2.63 20.87 3.55
CA LEU A 117 -2.00 21.30 2.31
C LEU A 117 -2.91 22.24 1.55
#